data_d32160f85676245fbf53e77fab2ea856
#
_entry.id   d32160f85676245fbf53e77fab2ea856
#
_cell.length_a   1.000
_cell.length_b   1.000
_cell.length_c   1.000
_cell.angle_alpha   90.00
_cell.angle_beta   90.00
_cell.angle_gamma   90.00
#
_symmetry.space_group_name_H-M   'P 1'
#
loop_
_entity.id
_entity.type
_entity.pdbx_description
1 polymer ?
#
loop_
_entity_poly.entity_id
_entity_poly.type
_entity_poly.pdbx_seq_one_letter_code
_entity_poly.pdbx_strand_id
1 'polypeptide(L)'
;MMVESFTQQVNCFTDSRKECQAVQALATPTPFESELVHAIQNGQVYPVFQPIVDIHLHIKGIEVLSRWRKDGVVLLPTEFLPNIQSEAIWFSLTAFVLQEAVQGINRYQGEFYFTVNIPTCIAHHHHLICLMETAWLQLHNPLWADCLVLEFAETVDLTQQGNTIANMRKIQERGFRIFLDDCFSQNSVIFPIRLARFCGYKLDKSIINDFQRDPHAMALMKSLIYYCQLTQSDCIAEGVDSLEKFNKLKGMGLVFFQGYLFSQPV
;
A
#
# COMPACT_ATOMS: atom_id res chain seq x y z
N MET A 1 -9.08 14.26 18.95
CA MET A 1 -7.84 14.57 19.73
C MET A 1 -6.57 13.95 19.15
N MET A 2 -6.53 12.65 18.71
CA MET A 2 -5.29 12.07 18.15
C MET A 2 -5.04 12.46 16.68
N VAL A 3 -6.07 12.54 15.85
CA VAL A 3 -5.96 12.94 14.43
C VAL A 3 -5.56 14.41 14.29
N GLU A 4 -6.06 15.30 15.17
CA GLU A 4 -5.64 16.70 15.21
C GLU A 4 -4.15 16.86 15.54
N SER A 5 -3.61 16.02 16.41
CA SER A 5 -2.19 16.02 16.77
C SER A 5 -1.30 15.63 15.55
N PHE A 6 -1.75 14.69 14.72
CA PHE A 6 -1.00 14.26 13.54
C PHE A 6 -1.02 15.34 12.44
N THR A 7 -2.18 15.93 12.17
CA THR A 7 -2.32 17.03 11.20
C THR A 7 -1.62 18.31 11.69
N GLN A 8 -1.60 18.58 12.99
CA GLN A 8 -0.86 19.70 13.57
C GLN A 8 0.66 19.45 13.59
N GLN A 9 1.13 18.21 13.81
CA GLN A 9 2.55 17.89 13.76
C GLN A 9 3.13 17.96 12.34
N VAL A 10 2.37 17.58 11.32
CA VAL A 10 2.77 17.79 9.90
C VAL A 10 2.98 19.29 9.63
N ASN A 11 2.23 20.18 10.27
CA ASN A 11 2.40 21.63 10.16
C ASN A 11 3.56 22.21 11.01
N CYS A 12 4.13 21.44 11.95
CA CYS A 12 5.14 21.95 12.90
C CYS A 12 6.58 21.81 12.45
N PHE A 13 6.85 21.03 11.36
CA PHE A 13 8.21 20.80 10.84
C PHE A 13 8.61 21.67 9.64
N THR A 14 7.83 22.70 9.31
CA THR A 14 8.17 23.63 8.24
C THR A 14 8.88 24.87 8.75
N ASP A 15 10.19 24.79 8.98
CA ASP A 15 11.06 25.96 9.12
C ASP A 15 11.62 26.39 7.74
N SER A 16 10.75 26.50 6.75
CA SER A 16 10.99 27.28 5.53
C SER A 16 9.68 27.90 5.05
N ARG A 17 9.40 29.09 5.62
CA ARG A 17 8.24 29.92 5.27
C ARG A 17 8.10 30.25 3.78
N LYS A 18 9.08 29.94 2.95
CA LYS A 18 9.07 30.18 1.49
C LYS A 18 8.50 29.02 0.70
N GLU A 19 8.64 27.78 1.16
CA GLU A 19 8.06 26.61 0.47
C GLU A 19 6.59 26.36 0.87
N CYS A 20 6.20 26.76 2.10
CA CYS A 20 4.80 26.70 2.53
C CYS A 20 3.86 27.64 1.72
N GLN A 21 4.38 28.73 1.14
CA GLN A 21 3.56 29.64 0.32
C GLN A 21 3.24 29.07 -1.07
N ALA A 22 4.02 28.13 -1.58
CA ALA A 22 3.72 27.45 -2.86
C ALA A 22 2.62 26.38 -2.73
N VAL A 23 2.41 25.83 -1.52
CA VAL A 23 1.34 24.85 -1.22
C VAL A 23 -0.03 25.56 -1.01
N GLN A 24 -0.05 26.86 -0.79
CA GLN A 24 -1.29 27.64 -0.58
C GLN A 24 -2.10 27.96 -1.84
N ALA A 25 -1.65 27.53 -3.03
CA ALA A 25 -2.48 27.54 -4.24
C ALA A 25 -3.26 26.23 -4.44
N LEU A 26 -3.51 25.47 -3.37
CA LEU A 26 -4.37 24.28 -3.41
C LEU A 26 -5.81 24.74 -3.69
N ALA A 27 -6.38 24.19 -4.76
CA ALA A 27 -7.79 24.36 -5.07
C ALA A 27 -8.63 24.07 -3.82
N THR A 28 -9.67 24.88 -3.60
CA THR A 28 -10.61 24.64 -2.49
C THR A 28 -11.14 23.21 -2.62
N PRO A 29 -11.12 22.42 -1.52
CA PRO A 29 -11.62 21.04 -1.56
C PRO A 29 -13.03 21.00 -2.15
N THR A 30 -13.31 20.03 -2.99
CA THR A 30 -14.67 19.79 -3.46
C THR A 30 -15.59 19.48 -2.28
N PRO A 31 -16.92 19.61 -2.43
CA PRO A 31 -17.87 19.22 -1.37
C PRO A 31 -17.64 17.76 -0.93
N PHE A 32 -17.36 16.87 -1.89
CA PHE A 32 -17.06 15.46 -1.61
C PHE A 32 -15.77 15.30 -0.78
N GLU A 33 -14.72 16.01 -1.12
CA GLU A 33 -13.45 15.97 -0.40
C GLU A 33 -13.58 16.54 1.02
N SER A 34 -14.34 17.61 1.18
CA SER A 34 -14.65 18.17 2.50
C SER A 34 -15.40 17.17 3.37
N GLU A 35 -16.36 16.46 2.81
CA GLU A 35 -17.09 15.39 3.48
C GLU A 35 -16.16 14.22 3.85
N LEU A 36 -15.26 13.81 2.95
CA LEU A 36 -14.30 12.75 3.22
C LEU A 36 -13.34 13.11 4.37
N VAL A 37 -12.85 14.36 4.42
CA VAL A 37 -12.02 14.83 5.54
C VAL A 37 -12.80 14.76 6.86
N HIS A 38 -14.03 15.24 6.88
CA HIS A 38 -14.90 15.12 8.05
C HIS A 38 -15.13 13.65 8.44
N ALA A 39 -15.32 12.78 7.46
CA ALA A 39 -15.52 11.35 7.70
C ALA A 39 -14.29 10.69 8.33
N ILE A 40 -13.06 11.05 7.89
CA ILE A 40 -11.81 10.59 8.50
C ILE A 40 -11.73 11.06 9.97
N GLN A 41 -11.98 12.36 10.22
CA GLN A 41 -11.91 12.96 11.56
C GLN A 41 -12.93 12.36 12.54
N ASN A 42 -14.10 11.96 12.06
CA ASN A 42 -15.20 11.43 12.87
C ASN A 42 -15.23 9.88 12.93
N GLY A 43 -14.22 9.19 12.39
CA GLY A 43 -14.14 7.73 12.41
C GLY A 43 -15.17 7.03 11.51
N GLN A 44 -15.74 7.76 10.55
CA GLN A 44 -16.62 7.18 9.52
C GLN A 44 -15.79 6.49 8.43
N VAL A 45 -14.56 6.98 8.18
CA VAL A 45 -13.54 6.20 7.48
C VAL A 45 -12.82 5.36 8.54
N TYR A 46 -12.76 4.06 8.31
CA TYR A 46 -12.19 3.11 9.26
C TYR A 46 -11.36 2.04 8.53
N PRO A 47 -10.35 1.46 9.21
CA PRO A 47 -9.54 0.39 8.62
C PRO A 47 -10.29 -0.93 8.66
N VAL A 48 -10.03 -1.77 7.67
CA VAL A 48 -10.26 -3.21 7.70
C VAL A 48 -8.96 -3.90 7.32
N PHE A 49 -8.79 -5.12 7.79
CA PHE A 49 -7.54 -5.85 7.74
C PHE A 49 -7.71 -7.15 6.96
N GLN A 50 -6.82 -7.41 6.00
CA GLN A 50 -6.82 -8.66 5.26
C GLN A 50 -5.50 -9.39 5.45
N PRO A 51 -5.51 -10.65 5.94
CA PRO A 51 -4.29 -11.39 6.19
C PRO A 51 -3.62 -11.86 4.90
N ILE A 52 -2.28 -11.86 4.93
CA ILE A 52 -1.40 -12.51 3.97
C ILE A 52 -0.81 -13.72 4.69
N VAL A 53 -1.02 -14.91 4.14
CA VAL A 53 -0.64 -16.17 4.77
C VAL A 53 0.46 -16.90 4.00
N ASP A 54 1.22 -17.73 4.71
CA ASP A 54 2.21 -18.62 4.12
C ASP A 54 1.59 -19.96 3.65
N ILE A 55 2.45 -20.85 3.12
CA ILE A 55 2.07 -22.21 2.68
C ILE A 55 1.54 -23.11 3.79
N HIS A 56 1.69 -22.73 5.06
CA HIS A 56 1.21 -23.43 6.25
C HIS A 56 0.00 -22.74 6.86
N LEU A 57 -0.53 -21.72 6.19
CA LEU A 57 -1.66 -20.88 6.63
C LEU A 57 -1.36 -20.02 7.87
N HIS A 58 -0.09 -19.80 8.18
CA HIS A 58 0.29 -18.85 9.22
C HIS A 58 0.25 -17.42 8.66
N ILE A 59 -0.33 -16.51 9.41
CA ILE A 59 -0.32 -15.08 9.05
C ILE A 59 1.12 -14.57 9.11
N LYS A 60 1.55 -13.90 8.04
CA LYS A 60 2.86 -13.23 7.93
C LYS A 60 2.71 -11.73 7.81
N GLY A 61 1.68 -11.30 7.08
CA GLY A 61 1.38 -9.90 6.87
C GLY A 61 -0.10 -9.60 6.93
N ILE A 62 -0.41 -8.32 7.00
CA ILE A 62 -1.78 -7.80 7.10
C ILE A 62 -1.87 -6.57 6.22
N GLU A 63 -2.74 -6.60 5.22
CA GLU A 63 -3.02 -5.43 4.41
C GLU A 63 -4.06 -4.54 5.09
N VAL A 64 -3.75 -3.22 5.17
CA VAL A 64 -4.65 -2.21 5.72
C VAL A 64 -5.45 -1.58 4.59
N LEU A 65 -6.74 -1.80 4.62
CA LEU A 65 -7.68 -1.30 3.63
C LEU A 65 -8.66 -0.33 4.29
N SER A 66 -9.01 0.76 3.60
CA SER A 66 -10.01 1.70 4.11
C SER A 66 -11.43 1.31 3.72
N ARG A 67 -12.39 1.69 4.56
CA ARG A 67 -13.82 1.65 4.28
C ARG A 67 -14.42 2.98 4.72
N TRP A 68 -15.40 3.45 4.00
CA TRP A 68 -16.13 4.66 4.38
C TRP A 68 -17.60 4.35 4.63
N ARG A 69 -18.05 4.55 5.88
CA ARG A 69 -19.47 4.45 6.23
C ARG A 69 -20.13 5.80 5.97
N LYS A 70 -20.90 5.87 4.89
CA LYS A 70 -21.62 7.06 4.45
C LYS A 70 -23.11 6.74 4.39
N ASP A 71 -23.96 7.52 5.10
CA ASP A 71 -25.42 7.40 5.10
C ASP A 71 -25.92 5.96 5.34
N GLY A 72 -25.25 5.22 6.23
CA GLY A 72 -25.59 3.83 6.55
C GLY A 72 -25.06 2.79 5.54
N VAL A 73 -24.45 3.21 4.44
CA VAL A 73 -23.81 2.34 3.43
C VAL A 73 -22.31 2.32 3.64
N VAL A 74 -21.68 1.15 3.42
CA VAL A 74 -20.21 1.01 3.45
C VAL A 74 -19.71 1.11 2.01
N LEU A 75 -18.95 2.19 1.73
CA LEU A 75 -18.28 2.39 0.44
C LEU A 75 -16.90 1.74 0.45
N LEU A 76 -16.60 1.03 -0.64
CA LEU A 76 -15.30 0.45 -0.91
C LEU A 76 -14.34 1.49 -1.51
N PRO A 77 -13.01 1.29 -1.43
CA PRO A 77 -12.02 2.18 -2.04
C PRO A 77 -12.31 2.46 -3.53
N THR A 78 -12.71 1.46 -4.30
CA THR A 78 -13.06 1.60 -5.71
C THR A 78 -14.24 2.54 -5.98
N GLU A 79 -15.08 2.81 -4.97
CA GLU A 79 -16.27 3.66 -5.10
C GLU A 79 -15.98 5.11 -4.68
N PHE A 80 -15.05 5.35 -3.75
CA PHE A 80 -14.80 6.71 -3.26
C PHE A 80 -13.45 7.30 -3.69
N LEU A 81 -12.38 6.50 -3.85
CA LEU A 81 -11.06 7.01 -4.24
C LEU A 81 -11.04 7.72 -5.59
N PRO A 82 -11.77 7.26 -6.64
CA PRO A 82 -11.77 7.95 -7.94
C PRO A 82 -12.31 9.39 -7.91
N ASN A 83 -13.02 9.76 -6.84
CA ASN A 83 -13.58 11.11 -6.66
C ASN A 83 -12.61 12.08 -5.95
N ILE A 84 -11.44 11.63 -5.54
CA ILE A 84 -10.40 12.46 -4.90
C ILE A 84 -9.56 13.12 -6.00
N GLN A 85 -9.52 14.44 -6.01
CA GLN A 85 -8.77 15.24 -6.97
C GLN A 85 -7.57 15.93 -6.34
N SER A 86 -7.64 16.22 -5.04
CA SER A 86 -6.62 16.97 -4.30
C SER A 86 -5.56 16.07 -3.70
N GLU A 87 -4.29 16.37 -3.96
CA GLU A 87 -3.15 15.69 -3.32
C GLU A 87 -3.21 15.80 -1.79
N ALA A 88 -3.70 16.93 -1.25
CA ALA A 88 -3.84 17.11 0.20
C ALA A 88 -4.78 16.08 0.83
N ILE A 89 -5.83 15.69 0.13
CA ILE A 89 -6.77 14.65 0.60
C ILE A 89 -6.13 13.28 0.50
N TRP A 90 -5.37 13.01 -0.56
CA TRP A 90 -4.58 11.78 -0.68
C TRP A 90 -3.57 11.65 0.46
N PHE A 91 -2.86 12.74 0.82
CA PHE A 91 -1.96 12.74 1.98
C PHE A 91 -2.71 12.49 3.29
N SER A 92 -3.88 13.09 3.49
CA SER A 92 -4.69 12.88 4.69
C SER A 92 -5.14 11.42 4.83
N LEU A 93 -5.61 10.81 3.75
CA LEU A 93 -6.02 9.40 3.75
C LEU A 93 -4.81 8.47 3.94
N THR A 94 -3.67 8.76 3.29
CA THR A 94 -2.44 7.99 3.44
C THR A 94 -1.91 8.08 4.88
N ALA A 95 -1.94 9.27 5.49
CA ALA A 95 -1.58 9.46 6.89
C ALA A 95 -2.44 8.60 7.83
N PHE A 96 -3.75 8.54 7.57
CA PHE A 96 -4.69 7.72 8.33
C PHE A 96 -4.31 6.22 8.24
N VAL A 97 -4.13 5.66 7.02
CA VAL A 97 -3.80 4.23 6.90
C VAL A 97 -2.41 3.89 7.43
N LEU A 98 -1.43 4.79 7.29
CA LEU A 98 -0.10 4.63 7.90
C LEU A 98 -0.17 4.58 9.42
N GLN A 99 -0.99 5.45 10.03
CA GLN A 99 -1.20 5.45 11.48
C GLN A 99 -1.79 4.12 11.96
N GLU A 100 -2.79 3.57 11.26
CA GLU A 100 -3.40 2.29 11.60
C GLU A 100 -2.39 1.13 11.46
N ALA A 101 -1.56 1.14 10.41
CA ALA A 101 -0.51 0.15 10.23
C ALA A 101 0.53 0.22 11.38
N VAL A 102 1.00 1.42 11.74
CA VAL A 102 1.96 1.60 12.85
C VAL A 102 1.36 1.17 14.18
N GLN A 103 0.09 1.47 14.44
CA GLN A 103 -0.59 0.97 15.65
C GLN A 103 -0.65 -0.56 15.66
N GLY A 104 -0.94 -1.18 14.51
CA GLY A 104 -0.90 -2.63 14.36
C GLY A 104 0.48 -3.22 14.65
N ILE A 105 1.55 -2.66 14.04
CA ILE A 105 2.93 -3.10 14.27
C ILE A 105 3.29 -3.00 15.75
N ASN A 106 2.98 -1.88 16.39
CA ASN A 106 3.24 -1.67 17.81
C ASN A 106 2.45 -2.65 18.70
N ARG A 107 1.18 -2.88 18.37
CA ARG A 107 0.28 -3.79 19.11
C ARG A 107 0.77 -5.23 19.07
N TYR A 108 1.23 -5.68 17.91
CA TYR A 108 1.75 -7.04 17.71
C TYR A 108 3.27 -7.13 17.87
N GLN A 109 3.93 -6.07 18.34
CA GLN A 109 5.37 -6.04 18.65
C GLN A 109 6.27 -6.49 17.48
N GLY A 110 5.88 -6.16 16.24
CA GLY A 110 6.61 -6.53 15.04
C GLY A 110 6.48 -8.01 14.63
N GLU A 111 5.51 -8.76 15.19
CA GLU A 111 5.27 -10.16 14.81
C GLU A 111 4.81 -10.28 13.35
N PHE A 112 4.00 -9.32 12.88
CA PHE A 112 3.47 -9.27 11.51
C PHE A 112 3.94 -7.99 10.82
N TYR A 113 4.15 -8.07 9.51
CA TYR A 113 4.27 -6.85 8.72
C TYR A 113 2.87 -6.34 8.31
N PHE A 114 2.77 -5.03 8.13
CA PHE A 114 1.56 -4.36 7.65
C PHE A 114 1.84 -3.70 6.32
N THR A 115 0.95 -3.90 5.34
CA THR A 115 1.07 -3.25 4.04
C THR A 115 0.07 -2.11 3.90
N VAL A 116 0.49 -1.04 3.24
CA VAL A 116 -0.32 0.13 2.95
C VAL A 116 -0.13 0.56 1.51
N ASN A 117 -1.24 0.81 0.82
CA ASN A 117 -1.25 1.29 -0.55
C ASN A 117 -0.83 2.76 -0.63
N ILE A 118 0.13 3.07 -1.51
CA ILE A 118 0.60 4.43 -1.79
C ILE A 118 0.02 4.91 -3.12
N PRO A 119 -0.82 5.96 -3.10
CA PRO A 119 -1.36 6.54 -4.32
C PRO A 119 -0.26 7.03 -5.26
N THR A 120 -0.39 6.70 -6.55
CA THR A 120 0.63 7.04 -7.56
C THR A 120 0.85 8.56 -7.69
N CYS A 121 -0.20 9.36 -7.48
CA CYS A 121 -0.14 10.81 -7.57
C CYS A 121 0.74 11.47 -6.50
N ILE A 122 0.94 10.83 -5.34
CA ILE A 122 1.79 11.37 -4.26
C ILE A 122 3.17 10.70 -4.18
N ALA A 123 3.43 9.66 -4.95
CA ALA A 123 4.65 8.85 -4.87
C ALA A 123 5.93 9.69 -5.10
N HIS A 124 5.86 10.70 -5.96
CA HIS A 124 6.97 11.61 -6.27
C HIS A 124 7.13 12.78 -5.29
N HIS A 125 6.15 12.98 -4.41
CA HIS A 125 6.08 14.19 -3.60
C HIS A 125 6.95 14.09 -2.34
N HIS A 126 7.64 15.17 -1.97
CA HIS A 126 8.49 15.21 -0.76
C HIS A 126 7.70 14.97 0.53
N HIS A 127 6.43 15.39 0.60
CA HIS A 127 5.57 15.16 1.77
C HIS A 127 5.39 13.67 2.11
N LEU A 128 5.52 12.75 1.14
CA LEU A 128 5.52 11.32 1.43
C LEU A 128 6.67 10.95 2.38
N ILE A 129 7.86 11.55 2.18
CA ILE A 129 9.00 11.32 3.09
C ILE A 129 8.70 11.83 4.49
N CYS A 130 8.05 12.99 4.62
CA CYS A 130 7.66 13.54 5.93
C CYS A 130 6.66 12.60 6.64
N LEU A 131 5.71 12.01 5.92
CA LEU A 131 4.80 11.00 6.47
C LEU A 131 5.56 9.77 6.96
N MET A 132 6.52 9.28 6.18
CA MET A 132 7.32 8.11 6.55
C MET A 132 8.22 8.38 7.76
N GLU A 133 8.82 9.57 7.85
CA GLU A 133 9.56 9.97 9.05
C GLU A 133 8.66 10.00 10.29
N THR A 134 7.43 10.52 10.14
CA THR A 134 6.46 10.54 11.23
C THR A 134 6.05 9.12 11.63
N ALA A 135 5.79 8.24 10.66
CA ALA A 135 5.49 6.84 10.92
C ALA A 135 6.65 6.14 11.66
N TRP A 136 7.89 6.38 11.24
CA TRP A 136 9.09 5.83 11.88
C TRP A 136 9.21 6.27 13.35
N LEU A 137 8.98 7.55 13.64
CA LEU A 137 9.03 8.10 15.01
C LEU A 137 7.94 7.54 15.93
N GLN A 138 6.85 7.02 15.36
CA GLN A 138 5.74 6.44 16.13
C GLN A 138 5.93 4.93 16.40
N LEU A 139 6.90 4.27 15.76
CA LEU A 139 7.23 2.89 16.09
C LEU A 139 7.84 2.80 17.50
N HIS A 140 7.33 1.89 18.33
CA HIS A 140 7.88 1.65 19.67
C HIS A 140 9.31 1.08 19.63
N ASN A 141 9.66 0.40 18.54
CA ASN A 141 11.00 -0.09 18.27
C ASN A 141 11.38 0.28 16.81
N PRO A 142 12.44 1.08 16.60
CA PRO A 142 12.88 1.45 15.26
C PRO A 142 13.26 0.26 14.37
N LEU A 143 13.62 -0.89 14.95
CA LEU A 143 13.91 -2.12 14.20
C LEU A 143 12.67 -2.72 13.53
N TRP A 144 11.47 -2.32 13.93
CA TRP A 144 10.22 -2.75 13.30
C TRP A 144 9.86 -1.94 12.04
N ALA A 145 10.76 -1.07 11.57
CA ALA A 145 10.55 -0.34 10.32
C ALA A 145 10.33 -1.30 9.13
N ASP A 146 11.00 -2.46 9.12
CA ASP A 146 10.83 -3.49 8.10
C ASP A 146 9.46 -4.20 8.15
N CYS A 147 8.70 -4.02 9.24
CA CYS A 147 7.33 -4.47 9.35
C CYS A 147 6.31 -3.52 8.70
N LEU A 148 6.70 -2.30 8.30
CA LEU A 148 5.86 -1.42 7.50
C LEU A 148 6.25 -1.52 6.03
N VAL A 149 5.32 -1.96 5.19
CA VAL A 149 5.52 -2.21 3.76
C VAL A 149 4.65 -1.24 2.96
N LEU A 150 5.25 -0.52 2.03
CA LEU A 150 4.54 0.38 1.14
C LEU A 150 4.30 -0.31 -0.20
N GLU A 151 3.06 -0.38 -0.63
CA GLU A 151 2.64 -0.97 -1.90
C GLU A 151 2.50 0.13 -2.95
N PHE A 152 3.25 0.00 -4.04
CA PHE A 152 3.18 0.90 -5.18
C PHE A 152 2.59 0.13 -6.36
N ALA A 153 1.52 0.65 -6.94
CA ALA A 153 0.93 0.05 -8.13
C ALA A 153 1.93 0.03 -9.30
N GLU A 154 1.84 -0.98 -10.17
CA GLU A 154 2.70 -1.08 -11.37
C GLU A 154 2.61 0.12 -12.33
N THR A 155 1.53 0.90 -12.23
CA THR A 155 1.32 2.14 -12.99
C THR A 155 2.08 3.34 -12.44
N VAL A 156 2.84 3.18 -11.34
CA VAL A 156 3.63 4.27 -10.76
C VAL A 156 4.66 4.79 -11.77
N ASP A 157 4.64 6.11 -11.99
CA ASP A 157 5.58 6.73 -12.92
C ASP A 157 6.97 6.87 -12.28
N LEU A 158 7.88 6.00 -12.70
CA LEU A 158 9.29 6.04 -12.29
C LEU A 158 10.16 6.92 -13.19
N THR A 159 9.61 7.51 -14.25
CA THR A 159 10.34 8.35 -15.21
C THR A 159 10.25 9.84 -14.88
N GLN A 160 9.23 10.27 -14.13
CA GLN A 160 9.03 11.67 -13.78
C GLN A 160 10.15 12.18 -12.86
N GLN A 161 11.05 12.95 -13.46
CA GLN A 161 12.08 13.78 -12.80
C GLN A 161 12.93 13.09 -11.72
N GLY A 162 12.91 11.75 -11.65
CA GLY A 162 13.71 10.99 -10.67
C GLY A 162 13.22 11.04 -9.22
N ASN A 163 12.20 11.84 -8.90
CA ASN A 163 11.76 12.04 -7.52
C ASN A 163 11.12 10.78 -6.90
N THR A 164 10.32 10.03 -7.66
CA THR A 164 9.70 8.78 -7.17
C THR A 164 10.77 7.77 -6.75
N ILE A 165 11.77 7.53 -7.59
CA ILE A 165 12.87 6.61 -7.29
C ILE A 165 13.69 7.12 -6.10
N ALA A 166 13.94 8.43 -6.04
CA ALA A 166 14.66 9.04 -4.92
C ALA A 166 13.89 8.88 -3.61
N ASN A 167 12.57 9.06 -3.62
CA ASN A 167 11.71 8.82 -2.47
C ASN A 167 11.73 7.35 -2.05
N MET A 168 11.57 6.41 -2.99
CA MET A 168 11.64 4.98 -2.71
C MET A 168 12.97 4.59 -2.04
N ARG A 169 14.10 5.13 -2.52
CA ARG A 169 15.41 4.89 -1.90
C ARG A 169 15.47 5.41 -0.47
N LYS A 170 15.03 6.66 -0.22
CA LYS A 170 15.00 7.24 1.13
C LYS A 170 14.12 6.41 2.09
N ILE A 171 12.99 5.93 1.62
CA ILE A 171 12.09 5.06 2.37
C ILE A 171 12.81 3.75 2.74
N GLN A 172 13.50 3.13 1.79
CA GLN A 172 14.27 1.91 2.03
C GLN A 172 15.48 2.13 2.93
N GLU A 173 16.18 3.26 2.81
CA GLU A 173 17.29 3.65 3.69
C GLU A 173 16.87 3.81 5.15
N ARG A 174 15.57 4.12 5.39
CA ARG A 174 14.98 4.14 6.74
C ARG A 174 14.62 2.76 7.27
N GLY A 175 14.76 1.71 6.47
CA GLY A 175 14.45 0.34 6.84
C GLY A 175 13.06 -0.12 6.44
N PHE A 176 12.23 0.73 5.84
CA PHE A 176 10.92 0.31 5.32
C PHE A 176 11.06 -0.55 4.07
N ARG A 177 10.12 -1.47 3.89
CA ARG A 177 10.04 -2.28 2.66
C ARG A 177 9.11 -1.65 1.65
N ILE A 178 9.37 -1.90 0.36
CA ILE A 178 8.47 -1.51 -0.72
C ILE A 178 8.12 -2.74 -1.56
N PHE A 179 6.84 -2.87 -1.88
CA PHE A 179 6.30 -3.90 -2.78
C PHE A 179 5.75 -3.26 -4.05
N LEU A 180 5.80 -4.02 -5.14
CA LEU A 180 5.11 -3.70 -6.37
C LEU A 180 3.79 -4.46 -6.39
N ASP A 181 2.70 -3.70 -6.51
CA ASP A 181 1.34 -4.22 -6.47
C ASP A 181 0.71 -4.30 -7.88
N ASP A 182 -0.37 -5.05 -8.00
CA ASP A 182 -1.14 -5.26 -9.24
C ASP A 182 -0.32 -5.83 -10.40
N CYS A 183 0.76 -6.60 -10.11
CA CYS A 183 1.64 -7.15 -11.14
C CYS A 183 0.89 -8.01 -12.15
N PHE A 184 1.06 -7.69 -13.45
CA PHE A 184 0.38 -8.33 -14.57
C PHE A 184 -1.14 -8.14 -14.58
N SER A 185 -1.63 -7.03 -14.05
CA SER A 185 -3.02 -6.61 -14.27
C SER A 185 -3.33 -6.44 -15.76
N GLN A 186 -4.61 -6.41 -16.13
CA GLN A 186 -5.01 -6.28 -17.55
C GLN A 186 -4.52 -4.97 -18.20
N ASN A 187 -4.16 -3.98 -17.40
CA ASN A 187 -3.64 -2.68 -17.84
C ASN A 187 -2.12 -2.56 -17.73
N SER A 188 -1.43 -3.66 -17.45
CA SER A 188 0.00 -3.70 -17.20
C SER A 188 0.81 -3.25 -18.42
N VAL A 189 1.69 -2.29 -18.21
CA VAL A 189 2.69 -1.86 -19.19
C VAL A 189 4.07 -2.11 -18.59
N ILE A 190 4.70 -3.20 -18.96
CA ILE A 190 6.09 -3.62 -18.65
C ILE A 190 6.76 -2.97 -17.43
N PHE A 191 7.12 -3.80 -16.45
CA PHE A 191 7.72 -3.44 -15.17
C PHE A 191 8.95 -2.54 -15.23
N PRO A 192 9.02 -1.53 -14.38
CA PRO A 192 10.24 -0.79 -14.12
C PRO A 192 11.18 -1.49 -13.12
N ILE A 193 11.22 -2.81 -13.08
CA ILE A 193 12.02 -3.62 -12.12
C ILE A 193 13.50 -3.24 -12.08
N ARG A 194 14.04 -2.73 -13.19
CA ARG A 194 15.45 -2.31 -13.25
C ARG A 194 15.72 -0.98 -12.58
N LEU A 195 14.71 -0.13 -12.39
CA LEU A 195 14.86 1.22 -11.88
C LEU A 195 14.67 1.29 -10.36
N ALA A 196 13.80 0.45 -9.80
CA ALA A 196 13.58 0.35 -8.37
C ALA A 196 13.74 -1.12 -7.93
N ARG A 197 14.27 -1.32 -6.73
CA ARG A 197 14.39 -2.65 -6.11
C ARG A 197 13.23 -2.83 -5.15
N PHE A 198 12.31 -3.71 -5.51
CA PHE A 198 11.20 -4.07 -4.65
C PHE A 198 11.57 -5.30 -3.81
N CYS A 199 11.14 -5.29 -2.54
CA CYS A 199 11.32 -6.42 -1.63
C CYS A 199 10.25 -7.49 -1.83
N GLY A 200 9.16 -7.16 -2.57
CA GLY A 200 8.08 -8.09 -2.87
C GLY A 200 7.24 -7.63 -4.06
N TYR A 201 6.49 -8.58 -4.60
CA TYR A 201 5.63 -8.45 -5.78
C TYR A 201 4.30 -9.12 -5.50
N LYS A 202 3.18 -8.44 -5.75
CA LYS A 202 1.83 -8.99 -5.62
C LYS A 202 1.26 -9.27 -7.01
N LEU A 203 0.94 -10.53 -7.28
CA LEU A 203 0.30 -10.97 -8.53
C LEU A 203 -1.17 -10.61 -8.48
N ASP A 204 -1.63 -9.78 -9.42
CA ASP A 204 -3.02 -9.34 -9.50
C ASP A 204 -3.98 -10.53 -9.65
N LYS A 205 -5.18 -10.38 -9.08
CA LYS A 205 -6.22 -11.40 -9.14
C LYS A 205 -6.64 -11.79 -10.56
N SER A 206 -6.49 -10.91 -11.56
CA SER A 206 -6.87 -11.22 -12.94
C SER A 206 -5.97 -12.32 -13.50
N ILE A 207 -4.65 -12.21 -13.36
CA ILE A 207 -3.72 -13.25 -13.82
C ILE A 207 -3.91 -14.53 -12.99
N ILE A 208 -4.21 -14.42 -11.69
CA ILE A 208 -4.53 -15.57 -10.83
C ILE A 208 -5.83 -16.28 -11.26
N ASN A 209 -6.76 -15.59 -11.91
CA ASN A 209 -7.95 -16.21 -12.48
C ASN A 209 -7.68 -16.89 -13.83
N ASP A 210 -6.76 -16.34 -14.61
CA ASP A 210 -6.55 -16.74 -16.01
C ASP A 210 -5.48 -17.82 -16.18
N PHE A 211 -4.51 -17.96 -15.25
CA PHE A 211 -3.32 -18.79 -15.43
C PHE A 211 -3.60 -20.26 -15.77
N GLN A 212 -4.76 -20.80 -15.40
CA GLN A 212 -5.12 -22.18 -15.69
C GLN A 212 -5.60 -22.38 -17.13
N ARG A 213 -6.05 -21.31 -17.80
CA ARG A 213 -6.65 -21.34 -19.13
C ARG A 213 -5.76 -20.68 -20.17
N ASP A 214 -4.89 -19.77 -19.75
CA ASP A 214 -3.99 -19.03 -20.62
C ASP A 214 -2.54 -19.43 -20.38
N PRO A 215 -1.88 -20.10 -21.37
CA PRO A 215 -0.46 -20.44 -21.27
C PRO A 215 0.47 -19.22 -21.15
N HIS A 216 0.09 -18.06 -21.68
CA HIS A 216 0.87 -16.82 -21.53
C HIS A 216 0.81 -16.29 -20.11
N ALA A 217 -0.38 -16.25 -19.49
CA ALA A 217 -0.53 -15.90 -18.07
C ALA A 217 0.30 -16.85 -17.19
N MET A 218 0.25 -18.14 -17.45
CA MET A 218 1.08 -19.14 -16.76
C MET A 218 2.57 -18.86 -16.91
N ALA A 219 3.02 -18.52 -18.11
CA ALA A 219 4.45 -18.24 -18.39
C ALA A 219 4.91 -16.97 -17.67
N LEU A 220 4.09 -15.88 -17.68
CA LEU A 220 4.37 -14.64 -16.97
C LEU A 220 4.50 -14.88 -15.46
N MET A 221 3.53 -15.59 -14.87
CA MET A 221 3.57 -15.93 -13.44
C MET A 221 4.83 -16.72 -13.07
N LYS A 222 5.16 -17.76 -13.82
CA LYS A 222 6.38 -18.55 -13.58
C LYS A 222 7.64 -17.70 -13.69
N SER A 223 7.68 -16.76 -14.62
CA SER A 223 8.82 -15.86 -14.80
C SER A 223 9.00 -14.96 -13.57
N LEU A 224 7.91 -14.39 -13.03
CA LEU A 224 7.99 -13.56 -11.84
C LEU A 224 8.33 -14.37 -10.59
N ILE A 225 7.72 -15.55 -10.41
CA ILE A 225 8.04 -16.46 -9.30
C ILE A 225 9.54 -16.80 -9.33
N TYR A 226 10.07 -17.17 -10.50
CA TYR A 226 11.50 -17.49 -10.64
C TYR A 226 12.40 -16.27 -10.39
N TYR A 227 12.00 -15.09 -10.89
CA TYR A 227 12.70 -13.83 -10.58
C TYR A 227 12.75 -13.57 -9.07
N CYS A 228 11.61 -13.71 -8.37
CA CYS A 228 11.54 -13.51 -6.91
C CYS A 228 12.44 -14.51 -6.16
N GLN A 229 12.48 -15.76 -6.59
CA GLN A 229 13.39 -16.76 -6.02
C GLN A 229 14.86 -16.37 -6.16
N LEU A 230 15.27 -15.89 -7.34
CA LEU A 230 16.65 -15.47 -7.60
C LEU A 230 17.04 -14.19 -6.84
N THR A 231 16.10 -13.29 -6.62
CA THR A 231 16.33 -12.00 -5.95
C THR A 231 16.04 -12.03 -4.46
N GLN A 232 15.55 -13.16 -3.94
CA GLN A 232 15.13 -13.32 -2.55
C GLN A 232 14.04 -12.29 -2.16
N SER A 233 13.15 -11.96 -3.09
CA SER A 233 12.00 -11.11 -2.86
C SER A 233 10.74 -11.94 -2.66
N ASP A 234 9.77 -11.38 -1.92
CA ASP A 234 8.48 -12.02 -1.69
C ASP A 234 7.66 -12.06 -2.98
N CYS A 235 6.90 -13.13 -3.21
CA CYS A 235 5.90 -13.20 -4.26
C CYS A 235 4.57 -13.61 -3.65
N ILE A 236 3.56 -12.76 -3.78
CA ILE A 236 2.25 -12.92 -3.17
C ILE A 236 1.22 -13.14 -4.27
N ALA A 237 0.38 -14.16 -4.16
CA ALA A 237 -0.77 -14.35 -5.04
C ALA A 237 -2.01 -13.74 -4.41
N GLU A 238 -2.68 -12.81 -5.12
CA GLU A 238 -3.91 -12.19 -4.69
C GLU A 238 -5.16 -12.89 -5.23
N GLY A 239 -6.30 -12.66 -4.59
CA GLY A 239 -7.58 -13.17 -5.06
C GLY A 239 -7.69 -14.70 -5.04
N VAL A 240 -6.95 -15.36 -4.14
CA VAL A 240 -7.06 -16.81 -3.96
C VAL A 240 -8.39 -17.13 -3.25
N ASP A 241 -9.31 -17.76 -3.98
CA ASP A 241 -10.69 -18.01 -3.55
C ASP A 241 -11.01 -19.50 -3.35
N SER A 242 -10.11 -20.40 -3.72
CA SER A 242 -10.37 -21.84 -3.64
C SER A 242 -9.11 -22.65 -3.30
N LEU A 243 -9.31 -23.80 -2.62
CA LEU A 243 -8.24 -24.75 -2.31
C LEU A 243 -7.53 -25.28 -3.59
N GLU A 244 -8.26 -25.39 -4.68
CA GLU A 244 -7.68 -25.81 -5.95
C GLU A 244 -6.65 -24.81 -6.44
N LYS A 245 -7.01 -23.50 -6.50
CA LYS A 245 -6.07 -22.43 -6.85
C LYS A 245 -4.86 -22.42 -5.90
N PHE A 246 -5.11 -22.41 -4.59
CA PHE A 246 -4.06 -22.43 -3.58
C PHE A 246 -3.05 -23.57 -3.83
N ASN A 247 -3.53 -24.81 -3.99
CA ASN A 247 -2.66 -25.96 -4.19
C ASN A 247 -1.85 -25.87 -5.50
N LYS A 248 -2.45 -25.39 -6.59
CA LYS A 248 -1.75 -25.18 -7.86
C LYS A 248 -0.67 -24.11 -7.75
N LEU A 249 -0.98 -22.97 -7.15
CA LEU A 249 -0.05 -21.87 -6.94
C LEU A 249 1.11 -22.27 -6.04
N LYS A 250 0.82 -22.99 -4.94
CA LYS A 250 1.83 -23.57 -4.07
C LYS A 250 2.73 -24.55 -4.84
N GLY A 251 2.16 -25.39 -5.71
CA GLY A 251 2.91 -26.30 -6.58
C GLY A 251 3.81 -25.61 -7.61
N MET A 252 3.52 -24.34 -7.93
CA MET A 252 4.36 -23.49 -8.78
C MET A 252 5.51 -22.80 -8.02
N GLY A 253 5.57 -22.95 -6.69
CA GLY A 253 6.62 -22.38 -5.86
C GLY A 253 6.26 -21.04 -5.22
N LEU A 254 5.00 -20.61 -5.28
CA LEU A 254 4.52 -19.47 -4.50
C LEU A 254 4.50 -19.81 -3.01
N VAL A 255 4.84 -18.80 -2.19
CA VAL A 255 5.01 -18.97 -0.73
C VAL A 255 3.97 -18.17 0.04
N PHE A 256 3.49 -17.04 -0.51
CA PHE A 256 2.53 -16.16 0.15
C PHE A 256 1.26 -15.99 -0.65
N PHE A 257 0.14 -15.87 0.07
CA PHE A 257 -1.20 -15.90 -0.50
C PHE A 257 -2.14 -14.95 0.24
N GLN A 258 -3.03 -14.32 -0.53
CA GLN A 258 -4.07 -13.46 -0.02
C GLN A 258 -5.38 -13.72 -0.79
N GLY A 259 -6.52 -13.72 -0.12
CA GLY A 259 -7.80 -13.89 -0.78
C GLY A 259 -8.89 -14.44 0.12
N TYR A 260 -10.07 -14.54 -0.42
CA TYR A 260 -11.29 -14.92 0.32
C TYR A 260 -11.31 -16.38 0.79
N LEU A 261 -10.41 -17.21 0.26
CA LEU A 261 -10.21 -18.55 0.82
C LEU A 261 -9.76 -18.49 2.29
N PHE A 262 -8.98 -17.47 2.66
CA PHE A 262 -8.40 -17.33 3.99
C PHE A 262 -9.20 -16.39 4.88
N SER A 263 -9.47 -15.19 4.39
CA SER A 263 -10.34 -14.19 5.03
C SER A 263 -10.79 -13.13 4.03
N GLN A 264 -12.00 -12.63 4.21
CA GLN A 264 -12.36 -11.31 3.69
C GLN A 264 -11.69 -10.23 4.55
N PRO A 265 -11.57 -8.99 4.04
CA PRO A 265 -11.15 -7.86 4.86
C PRO A 265 -12.15 -7.61 6.01
N VAL A 266 -11.69 -7.62 7.25
CA VAL A 266 -12.51 -7.50 8.49
C VAL A 266 -11.99 -6.38 9.39
#